data_5c6ed5008eb6bef54139f6e29af55f10
#
_entry.id   5c6ed5008eb6bef54139f6e29af55f10
#
_cell.length_a   1.000
_cell.length_b   1.000
_cell.length_c   1.000
_cell.angle_alpha   90.00
_cell.angle_beta   90.00
_cell.angle_gamma   90.00
#
_symmetry.space_group_name_H-M   'P 1'
#
loop_
_entity.id
_entity.type
_entity.pdbx_description
1 polymer ?
#
loop_
_entity_poly.entity_id
_entity_poly.type
_entity_poly.pdbx_seq_one_letter_code
_entity_poly.pdbx_strand_id
1 'polypeptide(L)'
;MRSRLLVFFSFALSCMSLSAQVSYRSAETIEYIERFHKTAIREMYLYNIPASITLAQGILESGSGRSPLARSANNHFGIKCTDDYKGKRYHQDDDRRHECFRVYSTPEESFRDHSLFLLRPHYADLFKLRITDYKGWA
;
A
#
# COMPACT_ATOMS: atom_id res chain seq x y z
N MET A 1 -14.60 -12.93 65.10
CA MET A 1 -13.67 -12.03 64.39
C MET A 1 -13.43 -12.60 63.05
N ARG A 2 -14.01 -11.99 62.02
CA ARG A 2 -13.86 -12.43 60.59
C ARG A 2 -12.86 -11.49 59.91
N SER A 3 -11.70 -12.06 59.53
CA SER A 3 -10.67 -11.38 58.77
C SER A 3 -11.13 -11.23 57.33
N ARG A 4 -11.20 -9.98 56.84
CA ARG A 4 -11.41 -9.66 55.41
C ARG A 4 -10.03 -9.55 54.73
N LEU A 5 -9.70 -10.51 53.91
CA LEU A 5 -8.55 -10.46 53.02
C LEU A 5 -8.96 -9.69 51.77
N LEU A 6 -8.36 -8.52 51.58
CA LEU A 6 -8.52 -7.71 50.38
C LEU A 6 -7.64 -8.28 49.26
N VAL A 7 -8.28 -8.68 48.19
CA VAL A 7 -7.62 -9.10 46.96
C VAL A 7 -7.38 -7.85 46.12
N PHE A 8 -6.14 -7.36 46.11
CA PHE A 8 -5.64 -6.45 45.07
C PHE A 8 -4.71 -7.25 44.17
N PHE A 9 -5.21 -7.67 43.02
CA PHE A 9 -4.34 -8.15 41.94
C PHE A 9 -4.95 -7.88 40.59
N SER A 10 -4.11 -7.38 39.70
CA SER A 10 -4.25 -7.36 38.23
C SER A 10 -4.89 -6.14 37.60
N PHE A 11 -4.08 -5.10 37.41
CA PHE A 11 -4.32 -4.15 36.32
C PHE A 11 -3.01 -3.58 35.75
N ALA A 12 -1.99 -4.39 35.53
CA ALA A 12 -0.69 -3.92 35.05
C ALA A 12 -0.13 -4.68 33.85
N LEU A 13 -0.92 -5.50 33.13
CA LEU A 13 -0.37 -6.34 32.08
C LEU A 13 -0.91 -6.09 30.66
N SER A 14 -1.68 -5.01 30.44
CA SER A 14 -2.32 -4.77 29.14
C SER A 14 -1.65 -3.72 28.24
N CYS A 15 -0.58 -3.07 28.71
CA CYS A 15 0.01 -1.93 27.97
C CYS A 15 1.24 -2.27 27.10
N MET A 16 1.79 -3.48 27.20
CA MET A 16 3.04 -3.83 26.49
C MET A 16 2.86 -4.35 25.04
N SER A 17 1.65 -4.80 24.69
CA SER A 17 1.41 -5.42 23.38
C SER A 17 1.22 -4.42 22.23
N LEU A 18 0.78 -3.18 22.54
CA LEU A 18 0.46 -2.19 21.51
C LEU A 18 1.71 -1.51 20.94
N SER A 19 2.75 -1.32 21.76
CA SER A 19 3.99 -0.68 21.35
C SER A 19 4.82 -1.55 20.39
N ALA A 20 4.80 -2.87 20.56
CA ALA A 20 5.53 -3.81 19.71
C ALA A 20 4.91 -3.92 18.31
N GLN A 21 3.59 -3.86 18.19
CA GLN A 21 2.90 -3.92 16.89
C GLN A 21 3.09 -2.63 16.08
N VAL A 22 3.11 -1.48 16.71
CA VAL A 22 3.35 -0.19 16.04
C VAL A 22 4.79 -0.12 15.52
N SER A 23 5.76 -0.59 16.30
CA SER A 23 7.18 -0.62 15.90
C SER A 23 7.43 -1.56 14.72
N TYR A 24 6.80 -2.73 14.69
CA TYR A 24 6.96 -3.69 13.59
C TYR A 24 6.36 -3.17 12.27
N ARG A 25 5.17 -2.58 12.29
CA ARG A 25 4.56 -1.98 11.10
C ARG A 25 5.36 -0.78 10.58
N SER A 26 5.96 0.00 11.46
CA SER A 26 6.79 1.14 11.06
C SER A 26 8.07 0.70 10.36
N ALA A 27 8.73 -0.37 10.80
CA ALA A 27 9.95 -0.89 10.18
C ALA A 27 9.71 -1.37 8.73
N GLU A 28 8.65 -2.14 8.50
CA GLU A 28 8.28 -2.60 7.16
C GLU A 28 7.93 -1.46 6.22
N THR A 29 7.21 -0.47 6.74
CA THR A 29 6.86 0.74 5.98
C THR A 29 8.10 1.55 5.63
N ILE A 30 9.04 1.71 6.54
CA ILE A 30 10.31 2.41 6.30
C ILE A 30 11.11 1.68 5.22
N GLU A 31 11.27 0.35 5.32
CA GLU A 31 11.96 -0.46 4.31
C GLU A 31 11.34 -0.29 2.91
N TYR A 32 10.00 -0.29 2.84
CA TYR A 32 9.29 -0.06 1.57
C TYR A 32 9.58 1.34 1.01
N ILE A 33 9.54 2.37 1.84
CA ILE A 33 9.84 3.75 1.44
C ILE A 33 11.28 3.85 0.97
N GLU A 34 12.24 3.32 1.72
CA GLU A 34 13.66 3.33 1.37
C GLU A 34 13.91 2.66 0.01
N ARG A 35 13.21 1.59 -0.27
CA ARG A 35 13.32 0.85 -1.53
C ARG A 35 12.72 1.61 -2.71
N PHE A 36 11.57 2.22 -2.55
CA PHE A 36 10.76 2.72 -3.67
C PHE A 36 10.65 4.26 -3.77
N HIS A 37 11.19 5.05 -2.82
CA HIS A 37 11.07 6.50 -2.87
C HIS A 37 11.62 7.12 -4.17
N LYS A 38 12.74 6.62 -4.68
CA LYS A 38 13.32 7.13 -5.94
C LYS A 38 12.41 6.85 -7.12
N THR A 39 11.77 5.69 -7.15
CA THR A 39 10.79 5.32 -8.17
C THR A 39 9.57 6.25 -8.08
N ALA A 40 9.01 6.44 -6.89
CA ALA A 40 7.86 7.33 -6.69
C ALA A 40 8.17 8.79 -7.06
N ILE A 41 9.37 9.29 -6.72
CA ILE A 41 9.82 10.63 -7.12
C ILE A 41 9.95 10.73 -8.64
N ARG A 42 10.51 9.73 -9.32
CA ARG A 42 10.58 9.70 -10.78
C ARG A 42 9.19 9.77 -11.42
N GLU A 43 8.23 8.97 -10.93
CA GLU A 43 6.85 9.01 -11.41
C GLU A 43 6.18 10.36 -11.15
N MET A 44 6.47 11.00 -10.00
CA MET A 44 6.00 12.35 -9.69
C MET A 44 6.46 13.39 -10.73
N TYR A 45 7.74 13.37 -11.12
CA TYR A 45 8.25 14.28 -12.15
C TYR A 45 7.66 14.01 -13.54
N LEU A 46 7.36 12.76 -13.85
CA LEU A 46 6.84 12.38 -15.18
C LEU A 46 5.33 12.64 -15.32
N TYR A 47 4.57 12.46 -14.24
CA TYR A 47 3.11 12.42 -14.30
C TYR A 47 2.42 13.42 -13.36
N ASN A 48 3.16 14.22 -12.61
CA ASN A 48 2.63 15.20 -11.67
C ASN A 48 1.72 14.60 -10.57
N ILE A 49 2.05 13.39 -10.12
CA ILE A 49 1.37 12.69 -9.01
C ILE A 49 2.28 12.76 -7.79
N PRO A 50 1.80 13.22 -6.61
CA PRO A 50 2.67 13.33 -5.43
C PRO A 50 3.33 12.00 -5.07
N ALA A 51 4.66 11.97 -4.91
CA ALA A 51 5.40 10.76 -4.54
C ALA A 51 4.93 10.15 -3.23
N SER A 52 4.52 10.99 -2.26
CA SER A 52 3.96 10.55 -0.99
C SER A 52 2.65 9.77 -1.16
N ILE A 53 1.79 10.17 -2.09
CA ILE A 53 0.52 9.49 -2.41
C ILE A 53 0.83 8.15 -3.07
N THR A 54 1.70 8.12 -4.07
CA THR A 54 2.12 6.88 -4.73
C THR A 54 2.71 5.88 -3.72
N LEU A 55 3.57 6.33 -2.80
CA LEU A 55 4.13 5.48 -1.76
C LEU A 55 3.06 4.98 -0.78
N ALA A 56 2.18 5.87 -0.31
CA ALA A 56 1.12 5.50 0.63
C ALA A 56 0.17 4.44 0.03
N GLN A 57 -0.25 4.62 -1.21
CA GLN A 57 -1.07 3.65 -1.92
C GLN A 57 -0.32 2.32 -2.12
N GLY A 58 0.94 2.35 -2.54
CA GLY A 58 1.74 1.14 -2.68
C GLY A 58 1.93 0.38 -1.36
N ILE A 59 2.12 1.09 -0.24
CA ILE A 59 2.19 0.49 1.11
C ILE A 59 0.88 -0.22 1.45
N LEU A 60 -0.26 0.47 1.28
CA LEU A 60 -1.57 -0.06 1.64
C LEU A 60 -1.97 -1.24 0.75
N GLU A 61 -1.89 -1.09 -0.56
CA GLU A 61 -2.33 -2.09 -1.54
C GLU A 61 -1.46 -3.35 -1.56
N SER A 62 -0.17 -3.21 -1.28
CA SER A 62 0.76 -4.34 -1.31
C SER A 62 1.13 -4.91 0.07
N GLY A 63 0.60 -4.33 1.16
CA GLY A 63 1.05 -4.66 2.51
C GLY A 63 2.56 -4.43 2.65
N SER A 64 3.04 -3.25 2.28
CA SER A 64 4.46 -2.90 2.23
C SER A 64 5.28 -3.85 1.33
N GLY A 65 4.72 -4.26 0.19
CA GLY A 65 5.36 -5.15 -0.77
C GLY A 65 5.38 -6.63 -0.37
N ARG A 66 4.64 -7.02 0.66
CA ARG A 66 4.64 -8.39 1.22
C ARG A 66 3.47 -9.25 0.75
N SER A 67 2.48 -8.68 0.10
CA SER A 67 1.35 -9.44 -0.44
C SER A 67 1.81 -10.48 -1.48
N PRO A 68 1.08 -11.60 -1.64
CA PRO A 68 1.38 -12.58 -2.68
C PRO A 68 1.45 -11.95 -4.07
N LEU A 69 0.55 -11.02 -4.37
CA LEU A 69 0.50 -10.32 -5.64
C LEU A 69 1.76 -9.46 -5.88
N ALA A 70 2.21 -8.70 -4.88
CA ALA A 70 3.44 -7.92 -4.99
C ALA A 70 4.68 -8.81 -5.18
N ARG A 71 4.77 -9.93 -4.45
CA ARG A 71 5.93 -10.83 -4.50
C ARG A 71 5.99 -11.69 -5.77
N SER A 72 4.84 -12.18 -6.24
CA SER A 72 4.78 -13.13 -7.35
C SER A 72 4.55 -12.47 -8.71
N ALA A 73 3.92 -11.30 -8.72
CA ALA A 73 3.55 -10.60 -9.94
C ALA A 73 4.16 -9.20 -10.06
N ASN A 74 4.98 -8.74 -9.09
CA ASN A 74 5.50 -7.36 -9.01
C ASN A 74 4.40 -6.30 -9.09
N ASN A 75 3.16 -6.65 -8.74
CA ASN A 75 2.00 -5.78 -8.83
C ASN A 75 1.69 -5.19 -7.45
N HIS A 76 2.19 -3.99 -7.22
CA HIS A 76 2.12 -3.30 -5.93
C HIS A 76 0.83 -2.50 -5.72
N PHE A 77 -0.02 -2.39 -6.73
CA PHE A 77 -1.22 -1.54 -6.70
C PHE A 77 -2.51 -2.31 -7.04
N GLY A 78 -2.46 -3.64 -7.11
CA GLY A 78 -3.64 -4.45 -7.39
C GLY A 78 -4.25 -4.19 -8.77
N ILE A 79 -3.44 -3.84 -9.78
CA ILE A 79 -3.96 -3.49 -11.10
C ILE A 79 -4.48 -4.74 -11.79
N LYS A 80 -5.79 -4.74 -12.04
CA LYS A 80 -6.51 -5.85 -12.69
C LYS A 80 -6.29 -5.83 -14.20
N CYS A 81 -6.44 -7.00 -14.83
CA CYS A 81 -6.44 -7.10 -16.29
C CYS A 81 -7.68 -6.39 -16.87
N THR A 82 -7.50 -5.80 -18.03
CA THR A 82 -8.60 -5.41 -18.91
C THR A 82 -8.86 -6.51 -19.94
N ASP A 83 -10.00 -6.48 -20.64
CA ASP A 83 -10.35 -7.52 -21.61
C ASP A 83 -9.32 -7.61 -22.76
N ASP A 84 -8.73 -6.48 -23.11
CA ASP A 84 -7.70 -6.33 -24.16
C ASP A 84 -6.27 -6.57 -23.66
N TYR A 85 -6.06 -6.86 -22.36
CA TYR A 85 -4.72 -7.06 -21.81
C TYR A 85 -4.04 -8.30 -22.39
N LYS A 86 -2.86 -8.12 -22.99
CA LYS A 86 -2.08 -9.17 -23.66
C LYS A 86 -0.85 -9.66 -22.88
N GLY A 87 -0.57 -9.05 -21.70
CA GLY A 87 0.57 -9.42 -20.86
C GLY A 87 0.35 -10.70 -20.05
N LYS A 88 1.35 -11.03 -19.22
CA LYS A 88 1.28 -12.13 -18.27
C LYS A 88 0.23 -11.87 -17.21
N ARG A 89 -0.45 -12.93 -16.77
CA ARG A 89 -1.59 -12.87 -15.85
C ARG A 89 -1.31 -13.65 -14.57
N TYR A 90 -1.75 -13.10 -13.46
CA TYR A 90 -1.79 -13.75 -12.16
C TYR A 90 -3.25 -13.79 -11.69
N HIS A 91 -3.70 -14.92 -11.17
CA HIS A 91 -5.08 -15.06 -10.70
C HIS A 91 -5.08 -15.32 -9.21
N GLN A 92 -5.92 -14.59 -8.49
CA GLN A 92 -6.21 -14.81 -7.07
C GLN A 92 -7.66 -14.42 -6.76
N ASP A 93 -8.15 -14.86 -5.61
CA ASP A 93 -9.44 -14.40 -5.10
C ASP A 93 -9.28 -13.01 -4.49
N ASP A 94 -10.20 -12.10 -4.83
CA ASP A 94 -10.30 -10.73 -4.32
C ASP A 94 -11.78 -10.40 -4.16
N ASP A 95 -12.31 -9.30 -4.70
CA ASP A 95 -13.74 -8.98 -4.71
C ASP A 95 -14.58 -10.11 -5.36
N ARG A 96 -13.96 -10.80 -6.31
CA ARG A 96 -14.51 -11.99 -6.96
C ARG A 96 -13.52 -13.14 -6.89
N ARG A 97 -14.04 -14.36 -7.04
CA ARG A 97 -13.18 -15.55 -7.17
C ARG A 97 -12.41 -15.50 -8.50
N HIS A 98 -11.13 -15.87 -8.43
CA HIS A 98 -10.26 -16.04 -9.59
C HIS A 98 -10.11 -14.78 -10.46
N GLU A 99 -9.98 -13.60 -9.83
CA GLU A 99 -9.75 -12.34 -10.53
C GLU A 99 -8.38 -12.30 -11.20
N CYS A 100 -8.33 -11.63 -12.36
CA CYS A 100 -7.12 -11.46 -13.14
C CYS A 100 -6.37 -10.18 -12.77
N PHE A 101 -5.09 -10.32 -12.44
CA PHE A 101 -4.17 -9.22 -12.17
C PHE A 101 -3.01 -9.21 -13.16
N ARG A 102 -2.52 -8.03 -13.48
CA ARG A 102 -1.35 -7.86 -14.35
C ARG A 102 -0.08 -8.34 -13.67
N VAL A 103 0.80 -8.99 -14.43
CA VAL A 103 2.15 -9.37 -14.00
C VAL A 103 3.15 -8.45 -14.67
N TYR A 104 4.07 -7.91 -13.88
CA TYR A 104 5.14 -7.04 -14.34
C TYR A 104 6.50 -7.73 -14.23
N SER A 105 7.47 -7.31 -15.05
CA SER A 105 8.84 -7.84 -14.98
C SER A 105 9.59 -7.28 -13.78
N THR A 106 9.27 -6.04 -13.40
CA THR A 106 9.84 -5.36 -12.21
C THR A 106 8.75 -4.63 -11.43
N PRO A 107 8.96 -4.36 -10.13
CA PRO A 107 8.06 -3.51 -9.36
C PRO A 107 7.85 -2.12 -9.96
N GLU A 108 8.91 -1.52 -10.52
CA GLU A 108 8.89 -0.18 -11.12
C GLU A 108 7.90 -0.09 -12.29
N GLU A 109 7.69 -1.18 -13.02
CA GLU A 109 6.66 -1.23 -14.08
C GLU A 109 5.25 -1.10 -13.49
N SER A 110 5.00 -1.66 -12.30
CA SER A 110 3.71 -1.47 -11.64
C SER A 110 3.49 -0.05 -11.14
N PHE A 111 4.55 0.64 -10.68
CA PHE A 111 4.50 2.07 -10.34
C PHE A 111 4.17 2.93 -11.58
N ARG A 112 4.78 2.61 -12.71
CA ARG A 112 4.49 3.27 -13.98
C ARG A 112 3.05 3.06 -14.41
N ASP A 113 2.57 1.83 -14.37
CA ASP A 113 1.20 1.51 -14.79
C ASP A 113 0.15 2.13 -13.84
N HIS A 114 0.46 2.22 -12.55
CA HIS A 114 -0.34 2.97 -11.58
C HIS A 114 -0.42 4.46 -11.95
N SER A 115 0.69 5.09 -12.31
CA SER A 115 0.68 6.49 -12.77
C SER A 115 -0.21 6.66 -14.01
N LEU A 116 -0.09 5.77 -14.99
CA LEU A 116 -0.94 5.78 -16.19
C LEU A 116 -2.42 5.51 -15.87
N PHE A 117 -2.70 4.68 -14.86
CA PHE A 117 -4.05 4.42 -14.38
C PHE A 117 -4.71 5.70 -13.85
N LEU A 118 -3.98 6.51 -13.06
CA LEU A 118 -4.49 7.77 -12.51
C LEU A 118 -4.66 8.88 -13.57
N LEU A 119 -4.04 8.77 -14.74
CA LEU A 119 -4.26 9.71 -15.84
C LEU A 119 -5.61 9.52 -16.57
N ARG A 120 -6.39 8.51 -16.21
CA ARG A 120 -7.70 8.28 -16.83
C ARG A 120 -8.67 9.41 -16.52
N PRO A 121 -9.65 9.70 -17.39
CA PRO A 121 -10.60 10.81 -17.23
C PRO A 121 -11.32 10.83 -15.87
N HIS A 122 -11.57 9.66 -15.30
CA HIS A 122 -12.22 9.52 -13.99
C HIS A 122 -11.45 10.22 -12.84
N TYR A 123 -10.13 10.35 -12.97
CA TYR A 123 -9.25 10.96 -11.96
C TYR A 123 -8.79 12.38 -12.34
N ALA A 124 -9.33 12.97 -13.41
CA ALA A 124 -8.88 14.26 -13.94
C ALA A 124 -8.95 15.41 -12.91
N ASP A 125 -9.89 15.34 -11.97
CA ASP A 125 -10.05 16.38 -10.94
C ASP A 125 -8.89 16.40 -9.93
N LEU A 126 -8.21 15.29 -9.70
CA LEU A 126 -7.02 15.24 -8.85
C LEU A 126 -5.91 16.17 -9.38
N PHE A 127 -5.77 16.28 -10.70
CA PHE A 127 -4.73 17.08 -11.34
C PHE A 127 -4.99 18.59 -11.31
N LYS A 128 -6.15 19.02 -10.78
CA LYS A 128 -6.44 20.42 -10.45
C LYS A 128 -5.87 20.83 -9.08
N LEU A 129 -5.53 19.84 -8.25
CA LEU A 129 -4.94 20.05 -6.93
C LEU A 129 -3.46 20.38 -7.06
N ARG A 130 -2.95 21.13 -6.08
CA ARG A 130 -1.50 21.35 -5.98
C ARG A 130 -0.82 20.02 -5.62
N ILE A 131 0.36 19.78 -6.18
CA ILE A 131 1.15 18.56 -5.88
C ILE A 131 1.52 18.45 -4.40
N THR A 132 1.49 19.54 -3.66
CA THR A 132 1.73 19.59 -2.21
C THR A 132 0.47 19.40 -1.36
N ASP A 133 -0.70 19.35 -1.98
CA ASP A 133 -1.98 19.12 -1.30
C ASP A 133 -2.26 17.63 -1.13
N TYR A 134 -1.43 16.97 -0.33
CA TYR A 134 -1.55 15.52 -0.11
C TYR A 134 -2.89 15.13 0.54
N LYS A 135 -3.59 16.05 1.24
CA LYS A 135 -4.90 15.78 1.82
C LYS A 135 -6.00 15.74 0.77
N GLY A 136 -5.93 16.62 -0.21
CA GLY A 136 -6.86 16.61 -1.34
C GLY A 136 -6.64 15.42 -2.26
N TRP A 137 -5.40 14.92 -2.35
CA TRP A 137 -5.04 13.75 -3.15
C TRP A 137 -5.42 12.42 -2.48
N ALA A 138 -5.49 12.33 -1.15
CA ALA A 138 -5.84 11.15 -0.39
C ALA A 138 -7.35 10.90 -0.33
#